data_fe3ab43c9b848a5dd81d1010d32496c4
#
_entry.id   fe3ab43c9b848a5dd81d1010d32496c4
#
_cell.length_a   1.000
_cell.length_b   1.000
_cell.length_c   1.000
_cell.angle_alpha   90.00
_cell.angle_beta   90.00
_cell.angle_gamma   90.00
#
_symmetry.space_group_name_H-M   'P 1'
#
loop_
_entity.id
_entity.type
_entity.pdbx_description
1 polymer ?
#
loop_
_entity_poly.entity_id
_entity_poly.type
_entity_poly.pdbx_seq_one_letter_code
_entity_poly.pdbx_strand_id
1 'polypeptide(L)'
;MRHSITSPRLLIIALFSAFAFTASCSSDSGVSTADGTNDNTEIPSITKTDVDGSTSIDTNALDEILDTYTPPDELSAEERDGLVFMREEEKLAHDVYIYLYAEWGKQVFDNISQSEQTHTDAVLALLEKYEITDPVGDNAEGIFINTDLQTLYDDLTAEGSVALVNALVVGALIEEIDIIDIQKLVDEVEGNQDIVIVYENLMKGSRNHLRAFVKNLANQGVDYQPSHLSQEAYDAIIDGDMENK
;
A
#
# COMPACT_ATOMS: atom_id res chain seq x y z
N MET A 1 29.37 -29.66 -13.24
CA MET A 1 28.43 -29.19 -14.26
C MET A 1 27.50 -28.23 -13.56
N ARG A 2 27.65 -26.92 -13.81
CA ARG A 2 26.77 -25.91 -13.24
C ARG A 2 25.59 -25.76 -14.18
N HIS A 3 24.41 -26.13 -13.73
CA HIS A 3 23.19 -25.82 -14.47
C HIS A 3 22.84 -24.35 -14.22
N SER A 4 22.98 -23.55 -15.24
CA SER A 4 22.46 -22.20 -15.33
C SER A 4 20.95 -22.31 -15.40
N ILE A 5 20.25 -21.97 -14.34
CA ILE A 5 18.80 -21.79 -14.35
C ILE A 5 18.57 -20.41 -14.94
N THR A 6 18.16 -20.37 -16.19
CA THR A 6 17.64 -19.16 -16.82
C THR A 6 16.35 -18.78 -16.11
N SER A 7 16.39 -17.67 -15.38
CA SER A 7 15.18 -17.04 -14.80
C SER A 7 14.13 -16.86 -15.87
N PRO A 8 12.87 -17.25 -15.63
CA PRO A 8 11.78 -16.86 -16.49
C PRO A 8 11.72 -15.33 -16.46
N ARG A 9 11.80 -14.69 -17.60
CA ARG A 9 11.54 -13.26 -17.74
C ARG A 9 10.07 -13.06 -17.41
N LEU A 10 9.81 -12.53 -16.21
CA LEU A 10 8.50 -12.03 -15.82
C LEU A 10 8.16 -10.91 -16.80
N LEU A 11 7.30 -11.21 -17.75
CA LEU A 11 6.73 -10.23 -18.66
C LEU A 11 5.46 -9.71 -17.97
N ILE A 12 5.63 -8.96 -16.89
CA ILE A 12 4.54 -8.18 -16.34
C ILE A 12 4.37 -7.01 -17.29
N ILE A 13 3.31 -7.10 -18.09
CA ILE A 13 2.88 -6.03 -18.98
C ILE A 13 2.49 -4.87 -18.07
N ALA A 14 3.25 -3.78 -18.14
CA ALA A 14 2.91 -2.53 -17.50
C ALA A 14 1.61 -1.99 -18.13
N LEU A 15 0.47 -2.35 -17.57
CA LEU A 15 -0.83 -1.78 -17.85
C LEU A 15 -1.14 -0.72 -16.79
N PHE A 16 -0.33 0.32 -16.75
CA PHE A 16 -0.75 1.56 -16.13
C PHE A 16 -1.16 2.52 -17.22
N SER A 17 -2.47 2.66 -17.42
CA SER A 17 -3.03 3.81 -18.10
C SER A 17 -2.75 5.03 -17.24
N ALA A 18 -1.72 5.79 -17.62
CA ALA A 18 -1.45 7.08 -17.04
C ALA A 18 -2.73 7.93 -17.17
N PHE A 19 -3.36 8.26 -16.07
CA PHE A 19 -4.24 9.41 -16.01
C PHE A 19 -3.38 10.62 -16.35
N ALA A 20 -3.49 11.07 -17.59
CA ALA A 20 -2.80 12.25 -18.06
C ALA A 20 -3.54 13.49 -17.53
N PHE A 21 -3.16 13.95 -16.36
CA PHE A 21 -3.47 15.31 -15.95
C PHE A 21 -2.52 16.26 -16.68
N THR A 22 -3.06 17.12 -17.49
CA THR A 22 -2.34 18.22 -18.12
C THR A 22 -2.04 19.29 -17.07
N ALA A 23 -0.85 19.25 -16.50
CA ALA A 23 -0.35 20.35 -15.69
C ALA A 23 -0.13 21.57 -16.55
N SER A 24 -0.91 22.62 -16.31
CA SER A 24 -0.69 23.96 -16.84
C SER A 24 0.42 24.62 -16.02
N CYS A 25 1.62 24.70 -16.56
CA CYS A 25 2.70 25.50 -15.98
C CYS A 25 2.38 26.98 -16.11
N SER A 26 2.13 27.65 -14.99
CA SER A 26 2.27 29.11 -14.88
C SER A 26 3.49 29.39 -14.03
N SER A 27 4.52 29.94 -14.68
CA SER A 27 5.72 30.42 -14.01
C SER A 27 5.44 31.80 -13.42
N ASP A 28 5.54 31.95 -12.10
CA ASP A 28 5.84 33.25 -11.50
C ASP A 28 6.87 33.13 -10.38
N SER A 29 7.92 33.92 -10.52
CA SER A 29 9.09 33.94 -9.66
C SER A 29 8.88 34.96 -8.53
N GLY A 30 8.68 34.45 -7.31
CA GLY A 30 8.67 35.27 -6.11
C GLY A 30 9.50 34.64 -5.01
N VAL A 31 10.77 35.05 -4.87
CA VAL A 31 11.59 34.71 -3.71
C VAL A 31 11.02 35.41 -2.49
N SER A 32 10.46 34.64 -1.56
CA SER A 32 10.20 35.08 -0.19
C SER A 32 10.90 34.12 0.77
N THR A 33 11.90 34.66 1.46
CA THR A 33 12.56 33.99 2.57
C THR A 33 11.57 33.91 3.72
N ALA A 34 10.95 32.75 3.91
CA ALA A 34 10.19 32.44 5.12
C ALA A 34 11.08 31.67 6.09
N ASP A 35 11.04 32.18 7.29
CA ASP A 35 11.69 31.71 8.51
C ASP A 35 11.38 30.22 8.76
N GLY A 36 12.44 29.41 8.91
CA GLY A 36 12.30 27.97 9.12
C GLY A 36 11.83 27.67 10.53
N THR A 37 10.55 27.54 10.73
CA THR A 37 10.04 26.70 11.82
C THR A 37 10.09 25.26 11.33
N ASN A 38 11.10 24.52 11.80
CA ASN A 38 11.09 23.06 11.76
C ASN A 38 9.92 22.57 12.62
N ASP A 39 8.74 22.51 12.05
CA ASP A 39 7.63 21.79 12.65
C ASP A 39 7.82 20.31 12.32
N ASN A 40 8.72 19.67 13.06
CA ASN A 40 8.91 18.23 13.03
C ASN A 40 7.81 17.63 13.93
N THR A 41 6.54 17.81 13.56
CA THR A 41 5.44 17.10 14.18
C THR A 41 5.55 15.64 13.76
N GLU A 42 6.02 14.81 14.70
CA GLU A 42 6.08 13.37 14.52
C GLU A 42 4.66 12.87 14.22
N ILE A 43 4.49 12.15 13.09
CA ILE A 43 3.19 11.58 12.71
C ILE A 43 2.77 10.58 13.78
N PRO A 44 1.57 10.69 14.35
CA PRO A 44 1.09 9.74 15.33
C PRO A 44 1.07 8.32 14.78
N SER A 45 1.66 7.39 15.52
CA SER A 45 1.64 5.97 15.12
C SER A 45 0.37 5.31 15.64
N ILE A 46 -0.46 4.85 14.72
CA ILE A 46 -1.64 4.02 14.99
C ILE A 46 -1.42 2.56 14.58
N THR A 47 -0.24 2.24 14.02
CA THR A 47 0.13 0.90 13.58
C THR A 47 0.91 0.17 14.65
N LYS A 48 0.57 -1.10 14.89
CA LYS A 48 1.34 -2.07 15.67
C LYS A 48 1.94 -3.08 14.71
N THR A 49 3.22 -3.43 14.91
CA THR A 49 3.96 -4.36 14.05
C THR A 49 4.44 -5.55 14.86
N ASP A 50 4.21 -6.75 14.34
CA ASP A 50 4.69 -8.00 14.90
C ASP A 50 6.07 -8.40 14.33
N VAL A 51 6.74 -9.33 14.98
CA VAL A 51 8.12 -9.78 14.64
C VAL A 51 8.24 -10.44 13.27
N ASP A 52 7.14 -10.87 12.68
CA ASP A 52 7.07 -11.49 11.36
C ASP A 52 6.78 -10.50 10.22
N GLY A 53 6.57 -9.22 10.59
CA GLY A 53 6.31 -8.12 9.68
C GLY A 53 4.83 -7.82 9.46
N SER A 54 3.91 -8.64 10.01
CA SER A 54 2.49 -8.32 9.99
C SER A 54 2.19 -7.09 10.87
N THR A 55 1.15 -6.39 10.52
CA THR A 55 0.74 -5.15 11.18
C THR A 55 -0.72 -5.16 11.57
N SER A 56 -1.12 -4.26 12.42
CA SER A 56 -2.53 -3.99 12.70
C SER A 56 -2.74 -2.53 13.09
N ILE A 57 -3.86 -1.97 12.71
CA ILE A 57 -4.27 -0.62 13.12
C ILE A 57 -4.91 -0.69 14.50
N ASP A 58 -4.46 0.16 15.41
CA ASP A 58 -5.11 0.36 16.71
C ASP A 58 -6.37 1.19 16.52
N THR A 59 -7.52 0.56 16.60
CA THR A 59 -8.82 1.20 16.36
C THR A 59 -9.11 2.34 17.33
N ASN A 60 -8.67 2.25 18.61
CA ASN A 60 -8.88 3.35 19.56
C ASN A 60 -8.02 4.57 19.20
N ALA A 61 -6.78 4.35 18.75
CA ALA A 61 -5.91 5.42 18.29
C ALA A 61 -6.42 6.03 16.99
N LEU A 62 -6.96 5.22 16.08
CA LEU A 62 -7.61 5.68 14.85
C LEU A 62 -8.83 6.56 15.19
N ASP A 63 -9.73 6.10 16.06
CA ASP A 63 -10.90 6.88 16.49
C ASP A 63 -10.48 8.24 17.08
N GLU A 64 -9.42 8.26 17.92
CA GLU A 64 -8.88 9.50 18.48
C GLU A 64 -8.38 10.46 17.40
N ILE A 65 -7.71 9.95 16.36
CA ILE A 65 -7.26 10.76 15.20
C ILE A 65 -8.48 11.32 14.46
N LEU A 66 -9.45 10.47 14.13
CA LEU A 66 -10.65 10.88 13.39
C LEU A 66 -11.49 11.93 14.16
N ASP A 67 -11.54 11.82 15.49
CA ASP A 67 -12.24 12.79 16.35
C ASP A 67 -11.47 14.10 16.50
N THR A 68 -10.14 14.05 16.52
CA THR A 68 -9.26 15.22 16.77
C THR A 68 -9.21 16.14 15.55
N TYR A 69 -9.08 15.56 14.37
CA TYR A 69 -8.94 16.32 13.13
C TYR A 69 -10.31 16.56 12.50
N THR A 70 -10.80 17.79 12.64
CA THR A 70 -12.04 18.22 11.96
C THR A 70 -11.66 18.71 10.57
N PRO A 71 -12.31 18.21 9.51
CA PRO A 71 -12.04 18.67 8.15
C PRO A 71 -12.20 20.20 8.09
N PRO A 72 -11.24 20.91 7.50
CA PRO A 72 -11.35 22.36 7.38
C PRO A 72 -12.45 22.76 6.39
N ASP A 73 -12.66 21.96 5.35
CA ASP A 73 -13.61 22.20 4.26
C ASP A 73 -14.05 20.88 3.60
N GLU A 74 -14.75 20.95 2.47
CA GLU A 74 -15.05 19.78 1.63
C GLU A 74 -13.75 19.19 1.06
N LEU A 75 -13.68 17.84 0.98
CA LEU A 75 -12.58 17.16 0.32
C LEU A 75 -12.45 17.63 -1.14
N SER A 76 -11.23 17.76 -1.62
CA SER A 76 -10.94 17.87 -3.05
C SER A 76 -11.46 16.63 -3.80
N ALA A 77 -11.55 16.72 -5.12
CA ALA A 77 -11.91 15.56 -5.94
C ALA A 77 -10.82 14.49 -5.87
N GLU A 78 -9.57 14.90 -5.85
CA GLU A 78 -8.38 14.07 -5.78
C GLU A 78 -8.33 13.28 -4.45
N GLU A 79 -8.59 13.94 -3.32
CA GLU A 79 -8.66 13.25 -2.01
C GLU A 79 -9.81 12.25 -1.96
N ARG A 80 -10.98 12.61 -2.49
CA ARG A 80 -12.14 11.72 -2.54
C ARG A 80 -11.87 10.49 -3.40
N ASP A 81 -11.35 10.68 -4.59
CA ASP A 81 -11.05 9.61 -5.54
C ASP A 81 -9.92 8.72 -5.00
N GLY A 82 -8.92 9.32 -4.31
CA GLY A 82 -7.84 8.60 -3.65
C GLY A 82 -8.34 7.69 -2.52
N LEU A 83 -9.26 8.17 -1.67
CA LEU A 83 -9.87 7.34 -0.61
C LEU A 83 -10.67 6.16 -1.20
N VAL A 84 -11.43 6.40 -2.27
CA VAL A 84 -12.20 5.34 -2.95
C VAL A 84 -11.25 4.32 -3.58
N PHE A 85 -10.17 4.77 -4.22
CA PHE A 85 -9.17 3.90 -4.83
C PHE A 85 -8.46 3.05 -3.76
N MET A 86 -7.92 3.69 -2.72
CA MET A 86 -7.18 3.00 -1.65
C MET A 86 -8.04 1.96 -0.92
N ARG A 87 -9.34 2.21 -0.75
CA ARG A 87 -10.28 1.24 -0.15
C ARG A 87 -10.33 -0.09 -0.93
N GLU A 88 -10.33 -0.02 -2.26
CA GLU A 88 -10.31 -1.22 -3.11
C GLU A 88 -8.90 -1.80 -3.28
N GLU A 89 -7.84 -0.99 -3.22
CA GLU A 89 -6.45 -1.45 -3.32
C GLU A 89 -6.04 -2.27 -2.10
N GLU A 90 -6.32 -1.80 -0.89
CA GLU A 90 -6.11 -2.57 0.35
C GLU A 90 -6.93 -3.89 0.36
N LYS A 91 -8.17 -3.83 -0.14
CA LYS A 91 -8.96 -5.05 -0.34
C LYS A 91 -8.31 -5.98 -1.36
N LEU A 92 -7.71 -5.47 -2.42
CA LEU A 92 -7.03 -6.29 -3.42
C LEU A 92 -5.86 -7.04 -2.79
N ALA A 93 -5.01 -6.37 -2.02
CA ALA A 93 -3.90 -7.00 -1.30
C ALA A 93 -4.41 -8.10 -0.35
N HIS A 94 -5.42 -7.79 0.47
CA HIS A 94 -6.10 -8.74 1.34
C HIS A 94 -6.57 -9.99 0.58
N ASP A 95 -7.35 -9.81 -0.49
CA ASP A 95 -8.00 -10.89 -1.22
C ASP A 95 -6.97 -11.76 -1.98
N VAL A 96 -5.93 -11.15 -2.56
CA VAL A 96 -4.82 -11.89 -3.18
C VAL A 96 -4.10 -12.75 -2.14
N TYR A 97 -3.85 -12.23 -0.94
CA TYR A 97 -3.15 -13.00 0.09
C TYR A 97 -4.01 -14.13 0.66
N ILE A 98 -5.31 -13.95 0.81
CA ILE A 98 -6.23 -15.06 1.16
C ILE A 98 -6.17 -16.16 0.09
N TYR A 99 -6.27 -15.78 -1.19
CA TYR A 99 -6.18 -16.71 -2.29
C TYR A 99 -4.86 -17.49 -2.30
N LEU A 100 -3.72 -16.80 -2.16
CA LEU A 100 -2.39 -17.41 -2.14
C LEU A 100 -2.13 -18.25 -0.90
N TYR A 101 -2.73 -17.89 0.24
CA TYR A 101 -2.70 -18.74 1.43
C TYR A 101 -3.46 -20.05 1.22
N ALA A 102 -4.63 -19.98 0.61
CA ALA A 102 -5.42 -21.19 0.28
C ALA A 102 -4.66 -22.11 -0.67
N GLU A 103 -3.90 -21.55 -1.63
CA GLU A 103 -3.13 -22.33 -2.61
C GLU A 103 -1.86 -22.95 -2.02
N TRP A 104 -1.10 -22.19 -1.20
CA TRP A 104 0.24 -22.57 -0.77
C TRP A 104 0.37 -22.90 0.72
N GLY A 105 -0.59 -22.54 1.56
CA GLY A 105 -0.55 -22.72 3.01
C GLY A 105 0.64 -22.01 3.69
N LYS A 106 1.20 -20.98 3.05
CA LYS A 106 2.37 -20.28 3.56
C LYS A 106 1.93 -19.16 4.51
N GLN A 107 2.34 -19.24 5.78
CA GLN A 107 1.85 -18.42 6.88
C GLN A 107 2.00 -16.89 6.64
N VAL A 108 3.01 -16.44 5.88
CA VAL A 108 3.18 -15.02 5.58
C VAL A 108 1.95 -14.42 4.90
N PHE A 109 1.28 -15.17 4.02
CA PHE A 109 0.06 -14.69 3.36
C PHE A 109 -1.11 -14.54 4.33
N ASP A 110 -1.31 -15.51 5.23
CA ASP A 110 -2.36 -15.44 6.26
C ASP A 110 -2.13 -14.27 7.23
N ASN A 111 -0.89 -14.10 7.70
CA ASN A 111 -0.55 -13.04 8.64
C ASN A 111 -0.72 -11.65 8.00
N ILE A 112 -0.26 -11.46 6.75
CA ILE A 112 -0.36 -10.18 6.08
C ILE A 112 -1.80 -9.91 5.60
N SER A 113 -2.57 -10.91 5.15
CA SER A 113 -3.98 -10.68 4.82
C SER A 113 -4.79 -10.13 6.00
N GLN A 114 -4.50 -10.57 7.22
CA GLN A 114 -5.12 -10.00 8.42
C GLN A 114 -4.68 -8.54 8.67
N SER A 115 -3.44 -8.19 8.29
CA SER A 115 -2.99 -6.79 8.34
C SER A 115 -3.78 -5.94 7.35
N GLU A 116 -3.91 -6.38 6.09
CA GLU A 116 -4.63 -5.67 5.04
C GLU A 116 -6.13 -5.52 5.39
N GLN A 117 -6.70 -6.47 6.12
CA GLN A 117 -8.05 -6.29 6.66
C GLN A 117 -8.13 -5.06 7.57
N THR A 118 -7.13 -4.85 8.44
CA THR A 118 -7.13 -3.67 9.33
C THR A 118 -6.82 -2.37 8.58
N HIS A 119 -6.06 -2.44 7.50
CA HIS A 119 -5.76 -1.32 6.61
C HIS A 119 -7.03 -0.88 5.86
N THR A 120 -7.67 -1.81 5.18
CA THR A 120 -8.92 -1.53 4.45
C THR A 120 -10.02 -1.02 5.40
N ASP A 121 -10.08 -1.51 6.65
CA ASP A 121 -11.03 -1.02 7.67
C ASP A 121 -10.69 0.42 8.12
N ALA A 122 -9.41 0.79 8.19
CA ALA A 122 -9.01 2.17 8.49
C ALA A 122 -9.41 3.15 7.37
N VAL A 123 -9.28 2.74 6.11
CA VAL A 123 -9.78 3.53 4.98
C VAL A 123 -11.31 3.63 4.99
N LEU A 124 -12.02 2.54 5.36
CA LEU A 124 -13.48 2.58 5.53
C LEU A 124 -13.89 3.63 6.57
N ALA A 125 -13.19 3.72 7.70
CA ALA A 125 -13.49 4.72 8.72
C ALA A 125 -13.33 6.17 8.20
N LEU A 126 -12.35 6.42 7.31
CA LEU A 126 -12.24 7.70 6.60
C LEU A 126 -13.42 7.91 5.64
N LEU A 127 -13.80 6.90 4.84
CA LEU A 127 -14.97 7.01 3.94
C LEU A 127 -16.25 7.35 4.73
N GLU A 128 -16.47 6.69 5.87
CA GLU A 128 -17.62 6.94 6.75
C GLU A 128 -17.59 8.36 7.30
N LYS A 129 -16.42 8.82 7.81
CA LYS A 129 -16.24 10.19 8.33
C LYS A 129 -16.57 11.26 7.30
N TYR A 130 -16.15 11.05 6.06
CA TYR A 130 -16.33 11.99 4.96
C TYR A 130 -17.62 11.76 4.14
N GLU A 131 -18.51 10.88 4.61
CA GLU A 131 -19.78 10.54 3.96
C GLU A 131 -19.61 10.10 2.49
N ILE A 132 -18.54 9.33 2.21
CA ILE A 132 -18.25 8.77 0.90
C ILE A 132 -18.83 7.36 0.82
N THR A 133 -19.48 7.02 -0.29
CA THR A 133 -19.99 5.67 -0.50
C THR A 133 -18.84 4.67 -0.60
N ASP A 134 -18.88 3.61 0.22
CA ASP A 134 -17.91 2.51 0.16
C ASP A 134 -18.03 1.74 -1.17
N PRO A 135 -16.98 1.70 -2.00
CA PRO A 135 -16.99 0.95 -3.25
C PRO A 135 -16.96 -0.57 -3.02
N VAL A 136 -16.46 -1.01 -1.87
CA VAL A 136 -16.39 -2.43 -1.52
C VAL A 136 -17.76 -2.98 -1.12
N GLY A 137 -18.48 -2.29 -0.24
CA GLY A 137 -19.81 -2.70 0.20
C GLY A 137 -19.87 -4.20 0.57
N ASP A 138 -20.83 -4.92 -0.03
CA ASP A 138 -21.02 -6.37 0.14
C ASP A 138 -20.31 -7.20 -0.96
N ASN A 139 -19.34 -6.65 -1.68
CA ASN A 139 -18.63 -7.36 -2.73
C ASN A 139 -17.87 -8.57 -2.14
N ALA A 140 -17.98 -9.70 -2.81
CA ALA A 140 -17.25 -10.91 -2.44
C ALA A 140 -15.74 -10.72 -2.64
N GLU A 141 -14.95 -11.65 -2.08
CA GLU A 141 -13.51 -11.78 -2.35
C GLU A 141 -13.26 -11.84 -3.86
N GLY A 142 -12.26 -11.09 -4.32
CA GLY A 142 -11.86 -11.01 -5.72
C GLY A 142 -12.81 -10.22 -6.64
N ILE A 143 -13.77 -9.47 -6.08
CA ILE A 143 -14.69 -8.63 -6.87
C ILE A 143 -14.47 -7.16 -6.56
N PHE A 144 -14.18 -6.37 -7.60
CA PHE A 144 -13.85 -4.95 -7.54
C PHE A 144 -14.74 -4.12 -8.47
N ILE A 145 -15.09 -2.90 -8.05
CA ILE A 145 -15.79 -1.93 -8.90
C ILE A 145 -14.79 -1.29 -9.88
N ASN A 146 -13.57 -1.03 -9.42
CA ASN A 146 -12.49 -0.56 -10.26
C ASN A 146 -12.03 -1.68 -11.21
N THR A 147 -12.22 -1.49 -12.51
CA THR A 147 -11.91 -2.51 -13.53
C THR A 147 -10.42 -2.78 -13.70
N ASP A 148 -9.57 -1.81 -13.37
CA ASP A 148 -8.12 -1.96 -13.44
C ASP A 148 -7.64 -2.81 -12.25
N LEU A 149 -8.19 -2.59 -11.05
CA LEU A 149 -7.94 -3.44 -9.90
C LEU A 149 -8.51 -4.85 -10.07
N GLN A 150 -9.67 -5.00 -10.72
CA GLN A 150 -10.18 -6.34 -11.08
C GLN A 150 -9.21 -7.08 -11.99
N THR A 151 -8.69 -6.40 -13.02
CA THR A 151 -7.72 -6.99 -13.93
C THR A 151 -6.41 -7.35 -13.21
N LEU A 152 -5.95 -6.46 -12.33
CA LEU A 152 -4.75 -6.68 -11.53
C LEU A 152 -4.92 -7.89 -10.59
N TYR A 153 -6.05 -8.03 -9.92
CA TYR A 153 -6.36 -9.21 -9.09
C TYR A 153 -6.29 -10.51 -9.89
N ASP A 154 -6.92 -10.54 -11.07
CA ASP A 154 -6.96 -11.72 -11.93
C ASP A 154 -5.54 -12.11 -12.40
N ASP A 155 -4.71 -11.13 -12.77
CA ASP A 155 -3.33 -11.35 -13.21
C ASP A 155 -2.42 -11.80 -12.06
N LEU A 156 -2.52 -11.17 -10.89
CA LEU A 156 -1.70 -11.50 -9.71
C LEU A 156 -2.02 -12.90 -9.17
N THR A 157 -3.29 -13.27 -9.10
CA THR A 157 -3.70 -14.61 -8.65
C THR A 157 -3.28 -15.69 -9.66
N ALA A 158 -3.39 -15.43 -10.97
CA ALA A 158 -2.91 -16.32 -12.01
C ALA A 158 -1.40 -16.53 -11.92
N GLU A 159 -0.60 -15.46 -11.79
CA GLU A 159 0.85 -15.53 -11.64
C GLU A 159 1.26 -16.23 -10.34
N GLY A 160 0.63 -15.87 -9.23
CA GLY A 160 0.92 -16.44 -7.92
C GLY A 160 0.58 -17.94 -7.80
N SER A 161 -0.31 -18.46 -8.66
CA SER A 161 -0.67 -19.88 -8.71
C SER A 161 0.38 -20.77 -9.38
N VAL A 162 1.36 -20.20 -10.10
CA VAL A 162 2.35 -20.95 -10.86
C VAL A 162 3.32 -21.72 -9.95
N ALA A 163 3.85 -21.06 -8.92
CA ALA A 163 4.75 -21.65 -7.93
C ALA A 163 4.80 -20.79 -6.66
N LEU A 164 5.17 -21.38 -5.53
CA LEU A 164 5.34 -20.64 -4.27
C LEU A 164 6.28 -19.42 -4.40
N VAL A 165 7.35 -19.54 -5.19
CA VAL A 165 8.26 -18.40 -5.44
C VAL A 165 7.54 -17.28 -6.18
N ASN A 166 6.71 -17.61 -7.19
CA ASN A 166 5.90 -16.62 -7.91
C ASN A 166 4.92 -15.94 -6.96
N ALA A 167 4.25 -16.70 -6.09
CA ALA A 167 3.36 -16.17 -5.08
C ALA A 167 4.05 -15.16 -4.14
N LEU A 168 5.26 -15.50 -3.66
CA LEU A 168 6.03 -14.59 -2.80
C LEU A 168 6.51 -13.34 -3.56
N VAL A 169 6.84 -13.47 -4.85
CA VAL A 169 7.16 -12.33 -5.72
C VAL A 169 5.93 -11.44 -5.92
N VAL A 170 4.76 -12.02 -6.13
CA VAL A 170 3.48 -11.29 -6.19
C VAL A 170 3.26 -10.50 -4.90
N GLY A 171 3.49 -11.11 -3.73
CA GLY A 171 3.38 -10.39 -2.47
C GLY A 171 4.32 -9.19 -2.39
N ALA A 172 5.61 -9.37 -2.69
CA ALA A 172 6.55 -8.25 -2.69
C ALA A 172 6.19 -7.16 -3.72
N LEU A 173 5.64 -7.54 -4.87
CA LEU A 173 5.21 -6.61 -5.91
C LEU A 173 4.01 -5.75 -5.47
N ILE A 174 3.02 -6.34 -4.81
CA ILE A 174 1.86 -5.62 -4.26
C ILE A 174 2.35 -4.55 -3.30
N GLU A 175 3.24 -4.90 -2.37
CA GLU A 175 3.74 -3.93 -1.38
C GLU A 175 4.56 -2.79 -2.01
N GLU A 176 5.30 -3.04 -3.11
CA GLU A 176 5.96 -1.97 -3.84
C GLU A 176 4.97 -0.99 -4.47
N ILE A 177 3.89 -1.51 -5.06
CA ILE A 177 2.85 -0.70 -5.70
C ILE A 177 2.14 0.13 -4.64
N ASP A 178 1.73 -0.49 -3.56
CA ASP A 178 1.03 0.14 -2.44
C ASP A 178 1.85 1.29 -1.83
N ILE A 179 3.14 1.08 -1.56
CA ILE A 179 4.05 2.15 -1.09
C ILE A 179 4.06 3.35 -2.05
N ILE A 180 4.09 3.10 -3.36
CA ILE A 180 4.17 4.15 -4.37
C ILE A 180 2.84 4.91 -4.47
N ASP A 181 1.72 4.18 -4.50
CA ASP A 181 0.40 4.78 -4.67
C ASP A 181 -0.02 5.54 -3.41
N ILE A 182 0.25 5.01 -2.21
CA ILE A 182 0.02 5.76 -0.96
C ILE A 182 0.88 7.03 -0.93
N GLN A 183 2.17 6.97 -1.29
CA GLN A 183 3.02 8.17 -1.30
C GLN A 183 2.46 9.25 -2.23
N LYS A 184 2.00 8.86 -3.42
CA LYS A 184 1.36 9.78 -4.34
C LYS A 184 0.09 10.41 -3.75
N LEU A 185 -0.74 9.59 -3.09
CA LEU A 185 -1.96 10.08 -2.45
C LEU A 185 -1.66 11.02 -1.27
N VAL A 186 -0.62 10.73 -0.47
CA VAL A 186 -0.15 11.66 0.59
C VAL A 186 0.25 13.01 0.00
N ASP A 187 0.97 13.00 -1.13
CA ASP A 187 1.41 14.22 -1.81
C ASP A 187 0.23 15.04 -2.39
N GLU A 188 -0.91 14.42 -2.63
CA GLU A 188 -2.15 15.03 -3.16
C GLU A 188 -3.09 15.55 -2.06
N VAL A 189 -2.86 15.22 -0.77
CA VAL A 189 -3.74 15.67 0.33
C VAL A 189 -3.55 17.16 0.62
N GLU A 190 -4.66 17.90 0.61
CA GLU A 190 -4.69 19.34 0.89
C GLU A 190 -5.29 19.65 2.27
N GLY A 191 -4.49 19.49 3.34
CA GLY A 191 -4.84 19.98 4.69
C GLY A 191 -5.66 19.02 5.56
N ASN A 192 -6.09 17.87 5.06
CA ASN A 192 -6.80 16.83 5.82
C ASN A 192 -5.80 15.91 6.52
N GLN A 193 -5.33 16.35 7.70
CA GLN A 193 -4.24 15.71 8.43
C GLN A 193 -4.55 14.27 8.88
N ASP A 194 -5.82 13.95 9.14
CA ASP A 194 -6.26 12.59 9.45
C ASP A 194 -6.03 11.62 8.29
N ILE A 195 -6.27 12.05 7.05
CA ILE A 195 -5.98 11.25 5.84
C ILE A 195 -4.47 11.00 5.76
N VAL A 196 -3.65 12.05 5.92
CA VAL A 196 -2.18 11.92 5.91
C VAL A 196 -1.72 10.92 6.98
N ILE A 197 -2.23 11.04 8.21
CA ILE A 197 -1.85 10.14 9.32
C ILE A 197 -2.21 8.69 8.99
N VAL A 198 -3.41 8.44 8.47
CA VAL A 198 -3.81 7.08 8.09
C VAL A 198 -2.90 6.56 6.98
N TYR A 199 -2.75 7.27 5.88
CA TYR A 199 -1.91 6.85 4.75
C TYR A 199 -0.45 6.57 5.14
N GLU A 200 0.18 7.42 5.94
CA GLU A 200 1.54 7.20 6.43
C GLU A 200 1.65 5.94 7.30
N ASN A 201 0.61 5.61 8.06
CA ASN A 201 0.58 4.39 8.86
C ASN A 201 0.32 3.13 8.00
N LEU A 202 -0.49 3.21 6.95
CA LEU A 202 -0.63 2.14 5.96
C LEU A 202 0.71 1.89 5.26
N MET A 203 1.32 2.91 4.68
CA MET A 203 2.61 2.83 4.00
C MET A 203 3.72 2.25 4.90
N LYS A 204 3.70 2.55 6.20
CA LYS A 204 4.57 1.92 7.19
C LYS A 204 4.29 0.41 7.30
N GLY A 205 3.03 0.01 7.25
CA GLY A 205 2.62 -1.40 7.18
C GLY A 205 3.20 -2.08 5.94
N SER A 206 2.97 -1.53 4.76
CA SER A 206 3.44 -2.04 3.46
C SER A 206 4.96 -2.19 3.43
N ARG A 207 5.73 -1.24 3.99
CA ARG A 207 7.19 -1.39 4.12
C ARG A 207 7.60 -2.58 5.00
N ASN A 208 6.85 -2.87 6.06
CA ASN A 208 7.11 -4.04 6.91
C ASN A 208 6.72 -5.35 6.21
N HIS A 209 5.60 -5.34 5.48
CA HIS A 209 5.16 -6.46 4.66
C HIS A 209 6.16 -6.79 3.55
N LEU A 210 6.68 -5.78 2.85
CA LEU A 210 7.74 -5.96 1.85
C LEU A 210 8.97 -6.66 2.45
N ARG A 211 9.44 -6.22 3.64
CA ARG A 211 10.53 -6.90 4.36
C ARG A 211 10.22 -8.36 4.64
N ALA A 212 8.96 -8.67 5.02
CA ALA A 212 8.53 -10.04 5.31
C ALA A 212 8.53 -10.91 4.04
N PHE A 213 8.02 -10.42 2.90
CA PHE A 213 8.05 -11.15 1.64
C PHE A 213 9.48 -11.37 1.13
N VAL A 214 10.32 -10.34 1.14
CA VAL A 214 11.73 -10.43 0.74
C VAL A 214 12.49 -11.45 1.60
N LYS A 215 12.28 -11.45 2.91
CA LYS A 215 12.84 -12.47 3.82
C LYS A 215 12.37 -13.88 3.46
N ASN A 216 11.09 -14.04 3.11
CA ASN A 216 10.57 -15.35 2.71
C ASN A 216 11.14 -15.80 1.35
N LEU A 217 11.35 -14.89 0.40
CA LEU A 217 12.02 -15.14 -0.87
C LEU A 217 13.49 -15.57 -0.65
N ALA A 218 14.21 -14.87 0.20
CA ALA A 218 15.59 -15.25 0.58
C ALA A 218 15.66 -16.66 1.17
N ASN A 219 14.67 -17.07 1.98
CA ASN A 219 14.56 -18.44 2.50
C ASN A 219 14.30 -19.50 1.40
N GLN A 220 13.80 -19.08 0.23
CA GLN A 220 13.68 -19.92 -0.96
C GLN A 220 14.94 -19.84 -1.86
N GLY A 221 15.97 -19.09 -1.45
CA GLY A 221 17.19 -18.88 -2.24
C GLY A 221 17.04 -17.89 -3.39
N VAL A 222 16.02 -17.02 -3.31
CA VAL A 222 15.74 -15.96 -4.30
C VAL A 222 16.22 -14.63 -3.74
N ASP A 223 17.03 -13.94 -4.52
CA ASP A 223 17.46 -12.56 -4.29
C ASP A 223 16.48 -11.65 -5.05
N TYR A 224 15.53 -11.05 -4.33
CA TYR A 224 14.50 -10.21 -4.92
C TYR A 224 15.08 -8.87 -5.36
N GLN A 225 14.71 -8.43 -6.53
CA GLN A 225 15.07 -7.13 -7.06
C GLN A 225 13.78 -6.32 -7.27
N PRO A 226 13.74 -5.03 -6.87
CA PRO A 226 12.52 -4.24 -6.99
C PRO A 226 12.09 -4.10 -8.45
N SER A 227 10.79 -4.10 -8.66
CA SER A 227 10.18 -3.97 -9.98
C SER A 227 9.64 -2.56 -10.24
N HIS A 228 9.20 -1.87 -9.20
CA HIS A 228 8.56 -0.55 -9.26
C HIS A 228 9.29 0.51 -8.42
N LEU A 229 9.72 0.17 -7.21
CA LEU A 229 10.57 1.05 -6.41
C LEU A 229 11.93 1.29 -7.09
N SER A 230 12.50 2.46 -6.89
CA SER A 230 13.92 2.65 -7.22
C SER A 230 14.78 1.76 -6.33
N GLN A 231 15.94 1.33 -6.83
CA GLN A 231 16.87 0.52 -6.01
C GLN A 231 17.23 1.22 -4.70
N GLU A 232 17.43 2.55 -4.72
CA GLU A 232 17.75 3.34 -3.53
C GLU A 232 16.62 3.29 -2.49
N ALA A 233 15.35 3.44 -2.91
CA ALA A 233 14.19 3.37 -2.02
C ALA A 233 14.03 1.96 -1.44
N TYR A 234 14.15 0.94 -2.29
CA TYR A 234 14.10 -0.45 -1.88
C TYR A 234 15.19 -0.79 -0.86
N ASP A 235 16.46 -0.44 -1.15
CA ASP A 235 17.59 -0.70 -0.24
C ASP A 235 17.36 0.00 1.12
N ALA A 236 16.87 1.24 1.10
CA ALA A 236 16.56 1.96 2.33
C ALA A 236 15.48 1.26 3.18
N ILE A 237 14.48 0.65 2.53
CA ILE A 237 13.45 -0.14 3.23
C ILE A 237 14.06 -1.43 3.77
N ILE A 238 14.74 -2.21 2.94
CA ILE A 238 15.20 -3.57 3.32
C ILE A 238 16.35 -3.53 4.34
N ASP A 239 17.24 -2.55 4.24
CA ASP A 239 18.34 -2.35 5.20
C ASP A 239 17.87 -1.71 6.52
N GLY A 240 16.67 -1.13 6.54
CA GLY A 240 16.07 -0.55 7.74
C GLY A 240 15.51 -1.61 8.70
N ASP A 241 15.36 -1.21 9.97
CA ASP A 241 14.67 -2.02 10.98
C ASP A 241 13.16 -2.09 10.71
N MET A 242 12.47 -3.08 11.31
CA MET A 242 11.00 -3.09 11.37
C MET A 242 10.48 -1.82 12.04
N GLU A 243 9.52 -1.18 11.41
CA GLU A 243 8.94 0.07 11.87
C GLU A 243 7.86 -0.20 12.93
N ASN A 244 8.25 -0.10 14.22
CA ASN A 244 7.38 -0.46 15.35
C ASN A 244 6.72 0.74 16.05
N LYS A 245 7.10 1.97 15.70
CA LYS A 245 6.56 3.23 16.27
C LYS A 245 6.80 4.40 15.33
#